data_b0f4182479d1633243e315ad5547fe69
#
_entry.id   b0f4182479d1633243e315ad5547fe69
#
_cell.length_a   1.000
_cell.length_b   1.000
_cell.length_c   1.000
_cell.angle_alpha   90.00
_cell.angle_beta   90.00
_cell.angle_gamma   90.00
#
_symmetry.space_group_name_H-M   'P 1'
#
loop_
_entity.id
_entity.type
_entity.pdbx_description
1 polymer ?
#
loop_
_entity_poly.entity_id
_entity_poly.type
_entity_poly.pdbx_seq_one_letter_code
_entity_poly.pdbx_strand_id
1 'polypeptide(L)'
;APIVGTGMEHKICIDSEIVVLAEGDGVVTSVDARHVTVKYDSGVTKDYKLTKFLRSNHTTCINQHPIVDVGERVHGKRINEKGEWEDPTVLADGPATDQGEIALGQNILVGFMTWEGYNYEDAVLINEKLVYNDVYTSIHIEEYELECRDTKLGPEEITREIPNVSEDALKDLDERGIIRIGAEVHSGDIMVGKVTPKGETELTAEERLLRAIFGDKAREVRD
;
A
#
# COMPACT_ATOMS: atom_id res chain seq x y z
N ALA A 1 -20.32 -4.71 4.18
CA ALA A 1 -21.16 -3.52 4.02
C ALA A 1 -21.88 -3.17 5.32
N PRO A 2 -22.34 -1.91 5.55
CA PRO A 2 -23.12 -1.53 6.73
C PRO A 2 -24.46 -2.27 6.77
N ILE A 3 -24.91 -2.67 7.97
CA ILE A 3 -26.20 -3.34 8.15
C ILE A 3 -27.38 -2.41 7.84
N VAL A 4 -27.22 -1.12 8.15
CA VAL A 4 -28.20 -0.08 7.83
C VAL A 4 -27.55 0.91 6.87
N GLY A 5 -28.04 0.91 5.63
CA GLY A 5 -27.54 1.76 4.56
C GLY A 5 -28.48 2.90 4.19
N THR A 6 -28.01 3.81 3.37
CA THR A 6 -28.75 4.95 2.81
C THR A 6 -29.37 4.65 1.44
N GLY A 7 -28.94 3.54 0.80
CA GLY A 7 -29.26 3.19 -0.58
C GLY A 7 -28.33 3.85 -1.62
N MET A 8 -27.33 4.61 -1.19
CA MET A 8 -26.36 5.26 -2.06
C MET A 8 -25.04 4.49 -2.18
N GLU A 9 -24.82 3.49 -1.35
CA GLU A 9 -23.54 2.78 -1.19
C GLU A 9 -23.08 2.14 -2.50
N HIS A 10 -23.96 1.45 -3.20
CA HIS A 10 -23.68 0.83 -4.48
C HIS A 10 -23.41 1.86 -5.58
N LYS A 11 -24.26 2.88 -5.66
CA LYS A 11 -24.10 3.94 -6.65
C LYS A 11 -22.80 4.70 -6.51
N ILE A 12 -22.40 5.00 -5.27
CA ILE A 12 -21.11 5.69 -4.99
C ILE A 12 -19.92 4.83 -5.46
N CYS A 13 -19.95 3.51 -5.23
CA CYS A 13 -18.90 2.60 -5.70
C CYS A 13 -18.76 2.61 -7.22
N ILE A 14 -19.88 2.59 -7.93
CA ILE A 14 -19.88 2.61 -9.41
C ILE A 14 -19.38 3.95 -9.92
N ASP A 15 -19.95 5.06 -9.42
CA ASP A 15 -19.64 6.41 -9.91
C ASP A 15 -18.22 6.86 -9.57
N SER A 16 -17.60 6.29 -8.53
CA SER A 16 -16.21 6.57 -8.13
C SER A 16 -15.16 5.75 -8.87
N GLU A 17 -15.58 4.79 -9.69
CA GLU A 17 -14.68 3.89 -10.44
C GLU A 17 -13.69 3.09 -9.58
N ILE A 18 -14.00 2.92 -8.29
CA ILE A 18 -13.19 2.14 -7.34
C ILE A 18 -13.28 0.65 -7.66
N VAL A 19 -14.45 0.20 -8.12
CA VAL A 19 -14.75 -1.19 -8.47
C VAL A 19 -14.57 -1.42 -9.96
N VAL A 20 -14.32 -2.66 -10.35
CA VAL A 20 -14.23 -3.05 -11.76
C VAL A 20 -15.59 -3.57 -12.22
N LEU A 21 -16.10 -3.00 -13.29
CA LEU A 21 -17.45 -3.28 -13.82
C LEU A 21 -17.40 -4.06 -15.13
N ALA A 22 -18.38 -4.93 -15.35
CA ALA A 22 -18.60 -5.58 -16.63
C ALA A 22 -19.12 -4.57 -17.68
N GLU A 23 -18.58 -4.58 -18.90
CA GLU A 23 -18.98 -3.68 -19.98
C GLU A 23 -20.16 -4.19 -20.80
N GLY A 24 -20.48 -5.47 -20.67
CA GLY A 24 -21.56 -6.09 -21.45
C GLY A 24 -21.99 -7.44 -20.85
N ASP A 25 -22.92 -8.08 -21.54
CA ASP A 25 -23.40 -9.40 -21.13
C ASP A 25 -22.43 -10.49 -21.60
N GLY A 26 -22.09 -11.41 -20.72
CA GLY A 26 -21.10 -12.44 -20.99
C GLY A 26 -20.92 -13.45 -19.86
N VAL A 27 -19.85 -14.23 -19.96
CA VAL A 27 -19.49 -15.26 -18.98
C VAL A 27 -18.02 -15.08 -18.59
N VAL A 28 -17.74 -15.19 -17.29
CA VAL A 28 -16.38 -15.18 -16.76
C VAL A 28 -15.67 -16.47 -17.14
N THR A 29 -14.54 -16.36 -17.83
CA THR A 29 -13.77 -17.52 -18.32
C THR A 29 -12.55 -17.85 -17.50
N SER A 30 -11.95 -16.84 -16.87
CA SER A 30 -10.78 -17.01 -16.01
C SER A 30 -10.78 -15.96 -14.90
N VAL A 31 -10.37 -16.36 -13.72
CA VAL A 31 -10.21 -15.48 -12.55
C VAL A 31 -8.91 -15.84 -11.86
N ASP A 32 -8.07 -14.86 -11.66
CA ASP A 32 -6.92 -14.95 -10.77
C ASP A 32 -6.77 -13.67 -9.91
N ALA A 33 -5.77 -13.62 -9.06
CA ALA A 33 -5.57 -12.48 -8.15
C ALA A 33 -5.28 -11.15 -8.87
N ARG A 34 -4.92 -11.17 -10.15
CA ARG A 34 -4.51 -10.00 -10.93
C ARG A 34 -5.36 -9.73 -12.15
N HIS A 35 -6.11 -10.73 -12.61
CA HIS A 35 -6.86 -10.68 -13.88
C HIS A 35 -8.22 -11.32 -13.73
N VAL A 36 -9.20 -10.71 -14.36
CA VAL A 36 -10.53 -11.28 -14.60
C VAL A 36 -10.79 -11.23 -16.09
N THR A 37 -11.00 -12.39 -16.70
CA THR A 37 -11.26 -12.49 -18.15
C THR A 37 -12.73 -12.81 -18.39
N VAL A 38 -13.40 -11.97 -19.16
CA VAL A 38 -14.81 -12.13 -19.52
C VAL A 38 -14.95 -12.33 -21.04
N LYS A 39 -15.68 -13.36 -21.43
CA LYS A 39 -16.10 -13.59 -22.81
C LYS A 39 -17.53 -13.07 -22.97
N TYR A 40 -17.69 -12.00 -23.71
CA TYR A 40 -18.95 -11.37 -23.97
C TYR A 40 -19.76 -12.10 -25.06
N ASP A 41 -21.07 -12.00 -25.00
CA ASP A 41 -22.00 -12.58 -26.00
C ASP A 41 -21.79 -11.97 -27.39
N SER A 42 -21.19 -10.78 -27.48
CA SER A 42 -20.73 -10.15 -28.74
C SER A 42 -19.56 -10.90 -29.41
N GLY A 43 -18.99 -11.92 -28.77
CA GLY A 43 -17.81 -12.65 -29.24
C GLY A 43 -16.48 -12.07 -28.84
N VAL A 44 -16.47 -10.90 -28.22
CA VAL A 44 -15.24 -10.25 -27.72
C VAL A 44 -14.84 -10.85 -26.38
N THR A 45 -13.55 -11.15 -26.22
CA THR A 45 -12.98 -11.52 -24.91
C THR A 45 -12.18 -10.36 -24.37
N LYS A 46 -12.47 -9.93 -23.15
CA LYS A 46 -11.76 -8.85 -22.49
C LYS A 46 -11.10 -9.32 -21.20
N ASP A 47 -9.85 -8.91 -21.02
CA ASP A 47 -9.07 -9.15 -19.83
C ASP A 47 -9.00 -7.86 -18.99
N TYR A 48 -9.46 -7.94 -17.74
CA TYR A 48 -9.45 -6.87 -16.77
C TYR A 48 -8.30 -7.06 -15.83
N LYS A 49 -7.29 -6.19 -15.95
CA LYS A 49 -6.15 -6.18 -15.03
C LYS A 49 -6.51 -5.44 -13.75
N LEU A 50 -6.40 -6.13 -12.62
CA LEU A 50 -6.68 -5.59 -11.31
C LEU A 50 -5.50 -4.80 -10.74
N THR A 51 -5.79 -3.68 -10.11
CA THR A 51 -4.80 -2.88 -9.39
C THR A 51 -4.42 -3.57 -8.09
N LYS A 52 -3.11 -3.78 -7.88
CA LYS A 52 -2.58 -4.47 -6.70
C LYS A 52 -1.61 -3.58 -5.95
N PHE A 53 -1.89 -3.36 -4.65
CA PHE A 53 -1.00 -2.69 -3.71
C PHE A 53 -0.43 -1.35 -4.21
N LEU A 54 -1.27 -0.55 -4.83
CA LEU A 54 -0.88 0.79 -5.29
C LEU A 54 -1.02 1.79 -4.14
N ARG A 55 -0.02 2.66 -3.98
CA ARG A 55 -0.07 3.76 -3.02
C ARG A 55 -1.08 4.82 -3.46
N SER A 56 -2.00 5.19 -2.58
CA SER A 56 -2.87 6.35 -2.77
C SER A 56 -2.16 7.66 -2.36
N ASN A 57 -2.76 8.81 -2.68
CA ASN A 57 -2.24 10.11 -2.25
C ASN A 57 -2.15 10.28 -0.72
N HIS A 58 -2.94 9.52 0.03
CA HIS A 58 -2.97 9.52 1.50
C HIS A 58 -2.25 8.32 2.11
N THR A 59 -1.30 7.71 1.40
CA THR A 59 -0.52 6.54 1.85
C THR A 59 -1.32 5.27 2.09
N THR A 60 -2.61 5.25 1.78
CA THR A 60 -3.45 4.06 1.87
C THR A 60 -3.18 3.10 0.71
N CYS A 61 -3.53 1.83 0.90
CA CYS A 61 -3.32 0.79 -0.10
C CYS A 61 -4.54 0.66 -1.01
N ILE A 62 -4.36 0.88 -2.31
CA ILE A 62 -5.35 0.56 -3.33
C ILE A 62 -5.08 -0.87 -3.80
N ASN A 63 -6.01 -1.77 -3.50
CA ASN A 63 -5.90 -3.17 -3.86
C ASN A 63 -7.27 -3.69 -4.30
N GLN A 64 -7.35 -4.15 -5.54
CA GLN A 64 -8.58 -4.75 -6.09
C GLN A 64 -8.51 -6.26 -5.99
N HIS A 65 -9.62 -6.89 -5.66
CA HIS A 65 -9.76 -8.34 -5.60
C HIS A 65 -11.04 -8.79 -6.30
N PRO A 66 -11.00 -9.90 -7.05
CA PRO A 66 -12.17 -10.40 -7.76
C PRO A 66 -13.23 -10.90 -6.78
N ILE A 67 -14.50 -10.69 -7.14
CA ILE A 67 -15.66 -11.17 -6.37
C ILE A 67 -16.55 -12.11 -7.19
N VAL A 68 -16.14 -12.41 -8.44
CA VAL A 68 -16.84 -13.30 -9.35
C VAL A 68 -16.11 -14.63 -9.51
N ASP A 69 -16.86 -15.68 -9.82
CA ASP A 69 -16.33 -17.02 -10.05
C ASP A 69 -16.28 -17.37 -11.55
N VAL A 70 -15.41 -18.34 -11.89
CA VAL A 70 -15.32 -18.85 -13.26
C VAL A 70 -16.62 -19.55 -13.65
N GLY A 71 -17.19 -19.17 -14.80
CA GLY A 71 -18.46 -19.67 -15.30
C GLY A 71 -19.67 -18.81 -14.89
N GLU A 72 -19.46 -17.82 -14.05
CA GLU A 72 -20.50 -16.87 -13.64
C GLU A 72 -20.94 -16.00 -14.82
N ARG A 73 -22.25 -15.75 -14.90
CA ARG A 73 -22.81 -14.87 -15.92
C ARG A 73 -22.85 -13.44 -15.40
N VAL A 74 -22.30 -12.54 -16.19
CA VAL A 74 -22.24 -11.11 -15.89
C VAL A 74 -23.00 -10.31 -16.93
N HIS A 75 -23.42 -9.11 -16.54
CA HIS A 75 -24.11 -8.19 -17.45
C HIS A 75 -23.54 -6.79 -17.36
N GLY A 76 -23.61 -6.08 -18.47
CA GLY A 76 -23.33 -4.66 -18.53
C GLY A 76 -24.52 -3.82 -18.06
N LYS A 77 -24.42 -2.51 -18.20
CA LYS A 77 -25.53 -1.60 -17.90
C LYS A 77 -26.69 -1.89 -18.86
N ARG A 78 -27.85 -2.25 -18.31
CA ARG A 78 -29.03 -2.64 -19.10
C ARG A 78 -30.31 -2.10 -18.46
N ILE A 79 -31.41 -2.22 -19.24
CA ILE A 79 -32.76 -1.98 -18.73
C ILE A 79 -33.35 -3.34 -18.37
N ASN A 80 -33.82 -3.50 -17.15
CA ASN A 80 -34.44 -4.73 -16.67
C ASN A 80 -35.88 -4.92 -17.27
N GLU A 81 -36.51 -6.05 -17.00
CA GLU A 81 -37.85 -6.37 -17.48
C GLU A 81 -38.93 -5.40 -16.96
N LYS A 82 -38.63 -4.64 -15.88
CA LYS A 82 -39.53 -3.64 -15.31
C LYS A 82 -39.34 -2.24 -15.93
N GLY A 83 -38.40 -2.10 -16.88
CA GLY A 83 -38.08 -0.82 -17.52
C GLY A 83 -37.17 0.11 -16.69
N GLU A 84 -36.52 -0.41 -15.64
CA GLU A 84 -35.60 0.31 -14.82
C GLU A 84 -34.14 0.04 -15.23
N TRP A 85 -33.26 1.03 -15.06
CA TRP A 85 -31.84 0.82 -15.27
C TRP A 85 -31.26 -0.11 -14.22
N GLU A 86 -30.60 -1.15 -14.67
CA GLU A 86 -29.83 -2.08 -13.86
C GLU A 86 -28.34 -1.78 -14.04
N ASP A 87 -27.64 -1.59 -12.92
CA ASP A 87 -26.21 -1.30 -12.92
C ASP A 87 -25.40 -2.52 -13.36
N PRO A 88 -24.19 -2.32 -13.93
CA PRO A 88 -23.34 -3.42 -14.37
C PRO A 88 -22.94 -4.34 -13.23
N THR A 89 -22.71 -5.62 -13.53
CA THR A 89 -22.13 -6.56 -12.57
C THR A 89 -20.74 -6.09 -12.15
N VAL A 90 -20.48 -6.06 -10.84
CA VAL A 90 -19.16 -5.79 -10.28
C VAL A 90 -18.31 -7.05 -10.40
N LEU A 91 -17.16 -6.94 -11.06
CA LEU A 91 -16.20 -8.03 -11.26
C LEU A 91 -15.18 -8.12 -10.15
N ALA A 92 -14.76 -6.97 -9.62
CA ALA A 92 -13.78 -6.89 -8.55
C ALA A 92 -14.08 -5.70 -7.64
N ASP A 93 -13.97 -5.94 -6.35
CA ASP A 93 -14.03 -4.91 -5.32
C ASP A 93 -12.71 -4.14 -5.21
N GLY A 94 -12.80 -2.89 -4.84
CA GLY A 94 -11.68 -2.02 -4.54
C GLY A 94 -11.46 -1.81 -3.03
N PRO A 95 -10.67 -0.80 -2.65
CA PRO A 95 -10.50 -0.44 -1.25
C PRO A 95 -11.82 0.03 -0.63
N ALA A 96 -12.05 -0.37 0.63
CA ALA A 96 -13.25 0.00 1.39
C ALA A 96 -14.59 -0.33 0.68
N THR A 97 -14.63 -1.42 -0.07
CA THR A 97 -15.82 -1.94 -0.73
C THR A 97 -16.04 -3.41 -0.37
N ASP A 98 -17.30 -3.82 -0.38
CA ASP A 98 -17.73 -5.18 -0.09
C ASP A 98 -18.93 -5.53 -0.98
N GLN A 99 -18.76 -6.49 -1.89
CA GLN A 99 -19.77 -6.91 -2.87
C GLN A 99 -20.33 -5.73 -3.71
N GLY A 100 -19.47 -4.81 -4.10
CA GLY A 100 -19.85 -3.63 -4.89
C GLY A 100 -20.52 -2.51 -4.10
N GLU A 101 -20.53 -2.57 -2.79
CA GLU A 101 -21.05 -1.51 -1.91
C GLU A 101 -19.94 -0.89 -1.08
N ILE A 102 -20.08 0.39 -0.70
CA ILE A 102 -19.15 1.03 0.23
C ILE A 102 -19.22 0.36 1.61
N ALA A 103 -18.04 -0.04 2.10
CA ALA A 103 -17.82 -0.63 3.41
C ALA A 103 -16.58 0.00 4.05
N LEU A 104 -16.75 1.16 4.69
CA LEU A 104 -15.66 1.96 5.27
C LEU A 104 -15.11 1.39 6.57
N GLY A 105 -15.69 0.33 7.09
CA GLY A 105 -15.31 -0.31 8.35
C GLY A 105 -15.91 -1.69 8.48
N GLN A 106 -15.98 -2.16 9.72
CA GLN A 106 -16.46 -3.49 10.06
C GLN A 106 -17.67 -3.40 11.01
N ASN A 107 -18.63 -4.31 10.85
CA ASN A 107 -19.73 -4.45 11.79
C ASN A 107 -19.27 -5.24 13.01
N ILE A 108 -19.17 -4.60 14.16
CA ILE A 108 -18.65 -5.19 15.40
C ILE A 108 -19.74 -5.16 16.47
N LEU A 109 -19.85 -6.28 17.22
CA LEU A 109 -20.70 -6.33 18.39
C LEU A 109 -20.05 -5.56 19.54
N VAL A 110 -20.74 -4.55 20.06
CA VAL A 110 -20.25 -3.68 21.14
C VAL A 110 -21.10 -3.87 22.38
N GLY A 111 -20.45 -4.06 23.53
CA GLY A 111 -21.08 -4.04 24.85
C GLY A 111 -20.74 -2.74 25.59
N PHE A 112 -21.74 -2.03 26.09
CA PHE A 112 -21.55 -0.83 26.91
C PHE A 112 -21.66 -1.18 28.38
N MET A 113 -20.52 -1.30 29.05
CA MET A 113 -20.44 -1.64 30.47
C MET A 113 -19.09 -1.21 31.05
N THR A 114 -19.02 -1.09 32.37
CA THR A 114 -17.72 -0.93 33.05
C THR A 114 -17.01 -2.27 33.14
N TRP A 115 -15.70 -2.30 32.91
CA TRP A 115 -14.90 -3.50 32.96
C TRP A 115 -13.59 -3.27 33.75
N GLU A 116 -13.65 -3.50 35.05
CA GLU A 116 -12.49 -3.42 35.98
C GLU A 116 -11.62 -2.14 35.82
N GLY A 117 -12.20 -1.05 35.34
CA GLY A 117 -11.53 0.23 35.10
C GLY A 117 -10.68 0.29 33.83
N TYR A 118 -10.53 -0.80 33.07
CA TYR A 118 -9.70 -0.82 31.85
C TYR A 118 -10.36 -0.09 30.66
N ASN A 119 -11.60 0.31 30.77
CA ASN A 119 -12.31 1.12 29.79
C ASN A 119 -12.72 2.50 30.36
N TYR A 120 -11.90 3.04 31.28
CA TYR A 120 -12.10 4.36 31.84
C TYR A 120 -11.85 5.46 30.80
N GLU A 121 -12.71 6.47 30.75
CA GLU A 121 -12.71 7.57 29.77
C GLU A 121 -12.78 7.05 28.33
N ASP A 122 -11.77 7.34 27.51
CA ASP A 122 -11.69 6.98 26.08
C ASP A 122 -11.08 5.60 25.83
N ALA A 123 -10.76 4.85 26.89
CA ALA A 123 -10.19 3.51 26.76
C ALA A 123 -11.26 2.51 26.31
N VAL A 124 -10.87 1.61 25.42
CA VAL A 124 -11.71 0.57 24.85
C VAL A 124 -11.03 -0.79 24.99
N LEU A 125 -11.79 -1.80 25.44
CA LEU A 125 -11.35 -3.18 25.41
C LEU A 125 -11.80 -3.82 24.11
N ILE A 126 -10.90 -4.49 23.44
CA ILE A 126 -11.17 -5.25 22.22
C ILE A 126 -10.93 -6.74 22.44
N ASN A 127 -11.69 -7.58 21.74
CA ASN A 127 -11.48 -9.02 21.75
C ASN A 127 -10.21 -9.37 20.95
N GLU A 128 -9.38 -10.26 21.48
CA GLU A 128 -8.16 -10.75 20.82
C GLU A 128 -8.42 -11.32 19.40
N LYS A 129 -9.62 -11.87 19.15
CA LYS A 129 -10.00 -12.37 17.82
C LYS A 129 -10.00 -11.29 16.74
N LEU A 130 -10.25 -10.02 17.11
CA LEU A 130 -10.19 -8.91 16.16
C LEU A 130 -8.76 -8.69 15.66
N VAL A 131 -7.79 -8.88 16.54
CA VAL A 131 -6.36 -8.82 16.19
C VAL A 131 -5.95 -10.06 15.41
N TYR A 132 -6.32 -11.25 15.87
CA TYR A 132 -5.97 -12.50 15.22
C TYR A 132 -6.54 -12.64 13.79
N ASN A 133 -7.74 -12.11 13.55
CA ASN A 133 -8.41 -12.17 12.25
C ASN A 133 -8.12 -10.93 11.37
N ASP A 134 -7.19 -10.06 11.76
CA ASP A 134 -6.84 -8.83 11.04
C ASP A 134 -8.04 -7.92 10.72
N VAL A 135 -9.07 -7.87 11.58
CA VAL A 135 -10.31 -7.15 11.31
C VAL A 135 -10.10 -5.64 11.17
N TYR A 136 -9.19 -5.07 11.99
CA TYR A 136 -8.83 -3.65 11.99
C TYR A 136 -7.42 -3.40 11.45
N THR A 137 -6.86 -4.34 10.73
CA THR A 137 -5.53 -4.21 10.14
C THR A 137 -5.60 -3.37 8.87
N SER A 138 -4.73 -2.40 8.76
CA SER A 138 -4.58 -1.53 7.58
C SER A 138 -3.17 -1.59 7.04
N ILE A 139 -3.04 -1.40 5.71
CA ILE A 139 -1.75 -1.32 5.02
C ILE A 139 -1.55 0.13 4.61
N HIS A 140 -0.42 0.71 5.01
CA HIS A 140 0.01 2.04 4.59
C HIS A 140 1.29 1.88 3.76
N ILE A 141 1.33 2.53 2.60
CA ILE A 141 2.47 2.49 1.68
C ILE A 141 3.09 3.88 1.65
N GLU A 142 4.34 3.97 2.07
CA GLU A 142 5.12 5.19 2.03
C GLU A 142 6.18 5.09 0.93
N GLU A 143 6.47 6.20 0.29
CA GLU A 143 7.47 6.32 -0.77
C GLU A 143 8.49 7.36 -0.35
N TYR A 144 9.75 6.97 -0.38
CA TYR A 144 10.88 7.84 -0.08
C TYR A 144 11.74 8.00 -1.33
N GLU A 145 11.94 9.24 -1.75
CA GLU A 145 12.77 9.58 -2.91
C GLU A 145 14.05 10.27 -2.43
N LEU A 146 15.17 9.81 -2.93
CA LEU A 146 16.48 10.35 -2.61
C LEU A 146 17.26 10.64 -3.90
N GLU A 147 17.81 11.86 -4.01
CA GLU A 147 18.64 12.29 -5.12
C GLU A 147 20.09 12.52 -4.66
N CYS A 148 21.03 12.15 -5.52
CA CYS A 148 22.42 12.59 -5.39
C CYS A 148 22.65 13.82 -6.25
N ARG A 149 23.20 14.88 -5.65
CA ARG A 149 23.43 16.16 -6.29
C ARG A 149 24.92 16.45 -6.38
N ASP A 150 25.30 17.22 -7.40
CA ASP A 150 26.63 17.77 -7.46
C ASP A 150 26.75 18.95 -6.48
N THR A 151 27.69 18.85 -5.57
CA THR A 151 28.00 19.93 -4.62
C THR A 151 29.32 20.62 -5.00
N LYS A 152 29.55 21.82 -4.46
CA LYS A 152 30.83 22.57 -4.68
C LYS A 152 32.05 21.79 -4.16
N LEU A 153 31.87 20.85 -3.27
CA LEU A 153 32.91 20.03 -2.62
C LEU A 153 33.08 18.65 -3.28
N GLY A 154 32.25 18.35 -4.28
CA GLY A 154 32.23 17.09 -5.01
C GLY A 154 30.83 16.52 -5.12
N PRO A 155 30.63 15.46 -5.93
CA PRO A 155 29.35 14.81 -6.08
C PRO A 155 28.97 14.01 -4.83
N GLU A 156 27.69 14.00 -4.51
CA GLU A 156 27.13 13.04 -3.58
C GLU A 156 27.09 11.64 -4.22
N GLU A 157 27.19 10.61 -3.42
CA GLU A 157 27.23 9.24 -3.91
C GLU A 157 26.34 8.33 -3.07
N ILE A 158 25.63 7.40 -3.74
CA ILE A 158 24.91 6.31 -3.08
C ILE A 158 25.85 5.12 -3.04
N THR A 159 26.17 4.66 -1.82
CA THR A 159 27.09 3.55 -1.59
C THR A 159 26.73 2.79 -0.33
N ARG A 160 27.12 1.50 -0.29
CA ARG A 160 27.06 0.70 0.94
C ARG A 160 28.21 1.03 1.90
N GLU A 161 29.31 1.60 1.41
CA GLU A 161 30.48 1.95 2.20
C GLU A 161 30.24 3.23 3.00
N ILE A 162 29.58 3.11 4.14
CA ILE A 162 29.25 4.22 5.03
C ILE A 162 30.24 4.22 6.20
N PRO A 163 31.03 5.30 6.42
CA PRO A 163 31.93 5.36 7.54
C PRO A 163 31.16 5.44 8.87
N ASN A 164 31.77 4.87 9.93
CA ASN A 164 31.26 4.88 11.31
C ASN A 164 29.92 4.16 11.54
N VAL A 165 29.52 3.26 10.66
CA VAL A 165 28.33 2.42 10.79
C VAL A 165 28.74 0.96 10.88
N SER A 166 28.07 0.19 11.76
CA SER A 166 28.36 -1.24 11.92
C SER A 166 27.85 -2.04 10.72
N GLU A 167 28.51 -3.15 10.42
CA GLU A 167 28.09 -4.10 9.37
C GLU A 167 26.66 -4.64 9.62
N ASP A 168 26.24 -4.79 10.86
CA ASP A 168 24.90 -5.23 11.21
C ASP A 168 23.82 -4.23 10.78
N ALA A 169 24.10 -2.94 10.84
CA ALA A 169 23.18 -1.88 10.35
C ALA A 169 23.12 -1.82 8.83
N LEU A 170 24.12 -2.35 8.13
CA LEU A 170 24.22 -2.37 6.67
C LEU A 170 23.80 -3.72 6.06
N LYS A 171 23.41 -4.70 6.87
CA LYS A 171 23.13 -6.08 6.42
C LYS A 171 22.07 -6.18 5.34
N ASP A 172 21.06 -5.29 5.37
CA ASP A 172 19.94 -5.28 4.44
C ASP A 172 20.17 -4.40 3.21
N LEU A 173 21.32 -3.72 3.10
CA LEU A 173 21.70 -2.96 1.93
C LEU A 173 22.35 -3.88 0.88
N ASP A 174 22.00 -3.64 -0.38
CA ASP A 174 22.66 -4.27 -1.53
C ASP A 174 24.04 -3.65 -1.83
N GLU A 175 24.74 -4.16 -2.86
CA GLU A 175 26.05 -3.66 -3.29
C GLU A 175 26.00 -2.17 -3.74
N ARG A 176 24.84 -1.67 -4.10
CA ARG A 176 24.63 -0.27 -4.51
C ARG A 176 24.36 0.64 -3.32
N GLY A 177 24.16 0.09 -2.11
CA GLY A 177 23.77 0.84 -0.94
C GLY A 177 22.27 1.13 -0.83
N ILE A 178 21.43 0.37 -1.55
CA ILE A 178 19.98 0.44 -1.49
C ILE A 178 19.44 -0.80 -0.77
N ILE A 179 18.42 -0.62 0.06
CA ILE A 179 17.81 -1.72 0.79
C ILE A 179 17.23 -2.78 -0.17
N ARG A 180 17.43 -4.06 0.15
CA ARG A 180 16.89 -5.17 -0.63
C ARG A 180 15.38 -5.29 -0.50
N ILE A 181 14.73 -5.77 -1.54
CA ILE A 181 13.30 -6.08 -1.54
C ILE A 181 13.04 -7.22 -0.54
N GLY A 182 12.02 -7.07 0.31
CA GLY A 182 11.64 -8.03 1.34
C GLY A 182 12.36 -7.85 2.68
N ALA A 183 13.18 -6.82 2.85
CA ALA A 183 13.76 -6.48 4.14
C ALA A 183 12.69 -5.93 5.08
N GLU A 184 12.74 -6.34 6.34
CA GLU A 184 11.97 -5.74 7.42
C GLU A 184 12.69 -4.47 7.90
N VAL A 185 11.94 -3.37 8.03
CA VAL A 185 12.49 -2.05 8.35
C VAL A 185 11.89 -1.52 9.64
N HIS A 186 12.73 -1.08 10.55
CA HIS A 186 12.35 -0.47 11.81
C HIS A 186 12.80 1.00 11.85
N SER A 187 12.27 1.75 12.81
CA SER A 187 12.70 3.14 13.04
C SER A 187 14.18 3.21 13.36
N GLY A 188 14.94 3.99 12.60
CA GLY A 188 16.38 4.13 12.72
C GLY A 188 17.21 3.24 11.79
N ASP A 189 16.58 2.37 11.01
CA ASP A 189 17.29 1.55 10.02
C ASP A 189 17.67 2.37 8.79
N ILE A 190 18.80 2.02 8.19
CA ILE A 190 19.31 2.67 6.98
C ILE A 190 18.68 2.00 5.76
N MET A 191 17.90 2.74 4.99
CA MET A 191 17.31 2.26 3.75
C MET A 191 18.18 2.55 2.52
N VAL A 192 18.91 3.67 2.53
CA VAL A 192 19.83 4.06 1.44
C VAL A 192 21.08 4.67 2.06
N GLY A 193 22.24 4.20 1.63
CA GLY A 193 23.53 4.76 2.02
C GLY A 193 23.91 5.92 1.11
N LYS A 194 23.81 7.16 1.59
CA LYS A 194 24.23 8.36 0.86
C LYS A 194 25.40 9.02 1.56
N VAL A 195 26.44 9.32 0.80
CA VAL A 195 27.65 9.98 1.27
C VAL A 195 27.76 11.37 0.63
N THR A 196 27.90 12.39 1.48
CA THR A 196 28.05 13.78 1.05
C THR A 196 29.43 14.26 1.44
N PRO A 197 30.26 14.83 0.52
CA PRO A 197 31.57 15.38 0.88
C PRO A 197 31.42 16.61 1.77
N LYS A 198 32.18 16.67 2.88
CA LYS A 198 32.24 17.83 3.79
C LYS A 198 33.44 18.73 3.46
N GLY A 199 33.26 20.03 3.64
CA GLY A 199 34.36 21.00 3.57
C GLY A 199 35.28 20.96 4.79
N GLU A 200 36.55 21.36 4.62
CA GLU A 200 37.52 21.38 5.69
C GLU A 200 37.13 22.27 6.91
N THR A 201 36.27 23.26 6.67
CA THR A 201 35.77 24.18 7.70
C THR A 201 34.65 23.57 8.57
N GLU A 202 34.01 22.51 8.11
CA GLU A 202 32.90 21.84 8.81
C GLU A 202 33.38 20.63 9.63
N LEU A 203 34.66 20.25 9.49
CA LEU A 203 35.24 19.11 10.21
C LEU A 203 35.59 19.49 11.66
N THR A 204 35.22 18.62 12.59
CA THR A 204 35.71 18.72 13.97
C THR A 204 37.23 18.47 14.05
N ALA A 205 37.86 18.83 15.16
CA ALA A 205 39.30 18.60 15.34
C ALA A 205 39.67 17.10 15.28
N GLU A 206 38.77 16.24 15.76
CA GLU A 206 38.93 14.78 15.73
C GLU A 206 38.81 14.23 14.34
N GLU A 207 37.85 14.72 13.53
CA GLU A 207 37.65 14.33 12.14
C GLU A 207 38.84 14.78 11.26
N ARG A 208 39.41 15.95 11.49
CA ARG A 208 40.63 16.41 10.80
C ARG A 208 41.82 15.49 11.09
N LEU A 209 41.96 15.04 12.34
CA LEU A 209 43.01 14.11 12.73
C LEU A 209 42.82 12.74 12.07
N LEU A 210 41.59 12.20 12.03
CA LEU A 210 41.26 10.95 11.37
C LEU A 210 41.50 11.02 9.85
N ARG A 211 41.16 12.14 9.23
CA ARG A 211 41.42 12.38 7.80
C ARG A 211 42.91 12.45 7.49
N ALA A 212 43.72 13.06 8.38
CA ALA A 212 45.16 13.11 8.24
C ALA A 212 45.81 11.72 8.36
N ILE A 213 45.23 10.81 9.14
CA ILE A 213 45.77 9.47 9.40
C ILE A 213 45.28 8.46 8.35
N PHE A 214 44.00 8.50 7.97
CA PHE A 214 43.35 7.50 7.11
C PHE A 214 43.08 7.97 5.67
N GLY A 215 43.44 9.23 5.33
CA GLY A 215 43.26 9.79 4.00
C GLY A 215 41.79 10.14 3.67
N ASP A 216 41.50 10.42 2.38
CA ASP A 216 40.18 10.87 1.90
C ASP A 216 39.03 9.86 2.04
N LYS A 217 39.29 8.66 2.56
CA LYS A 217 38.27 7.64 2.78
C LYS A 217 37.37 7.92 3.98
N ALA A 218 37.74 8.87 4.86
CA ALA A 218 36.89 9.31 5.95
C ALA A 218 35.88 10.35 5.45
N ARG A 219 34.91 9.91 4.65
CA ARG A 219 33.77 10.74 4.22
C ARG A 219 32.67 10.62 5.25
N GLU A 220 32.10 11.74 5.62
CA GLU A 220 31.01 11.75 6.61
C GLU A 220 29.65 11.64 5.93
N VAL A 221 28.79 10.86 6.55
CA VAL A 221 27.41 10.60 6.11
C VAL A 221 26.47 11.55 6.84
N ARG A 222 25.55 12.15 6.12
CA ARG A 222 24.30 12.65 6.69
C ARG A 222 23.19 11.67 6.33
N ASP A 223 22.45 11.25 7.37
CA ASP A 223 21.22 10.45 7.25
C ASP A 223 20.12 11.23 6.49
#